data_860f5f3fa0aed660892bab39ff2cb4c8
#
_entry.id   860f5f3fa0aed660892bab39ff2cb4c8
#
_cell.length_a   1.000
_cell.length_b   1.000
_cell.length_c   1.000
_cell.angle_alpha   90.00
_cell.angle_beta   90.00
_cell.angle_gamma   90.00
#
_symmetry.space_group_name_H-M   'P 1'
#
loop_
_entity.id
_entity.type
_entity.pdbx_description
1 polymer ?
#
loop_
_entity_poly.entity_id
_entity_poly.type
_entity_poly.pdbx_seq_one_letter_code
_entity_poly.pdbx_strand_id
1 'polypeptide(L)'
;MFYEVTPESLAKAAAHYQEHVARLQQFHARGELLMAGPYGNPPTGALGVFTSRAAAEEFVRGDPFFVHGIISHYRLEDWNEVLHVIRP
;
A
#
# COMPACT_ATOMS: atom_id res chain seq x y z
N MET A 1 4.37 4.84 2.28
CA MET A 1 3.22 4.24 3.00
C MET A 1 3.63 2.89 3.54
N PHE A 2 3.41 2.69 4.82
CA PHE A 2 3.71 1.43 5.49
C PHE A 2 2.43 0.87 6.07
N TYR A 3 2.12 -0.36 5.71
CA TYR A 3 0.99 -1.13 6.25
C TYR A 3 1.51 -2.18 7.21
N GLU A 4 0.79 -2.37 8.31
CA GLU A 4 1.04 -3.48 9.23
C GLU A 4 -0.14 -4.43 9.20
N VAL A 5 0.15 -5.72 9.23
CA VAL A 5 -0.87 -6.77 9.30
C VAL A 5 -0.53 -7.71 10.46
N THR A 6 -1.55 -8.37 10.99
CA THR A 6 -1.38 -9.41 12.00
C THR A 6 -1.68 -10.76 11.35
N PRO A 7 -1.27 -11.89 11.96
CA PRO A 7 -1.66 -13.20 11.44
C PRO A 7 -3.17 -13.36 11.30
N GLU A 8 -3.94 -12.82 12.27
CA GLU A 8 -5.40 -12.89 12.23
C GLU A 8 -5.97 -12.07 11.09
N SER A 9 -5.47 -10.85 10.89
CA SER A 9 -5.97 -10.00 9.81
C SER A 9 -5.55 -10.52 8.45
N LEU A 10 -4.35 -11.07 8.35
CA LEU A 10 -3.84 -11.63 7.09
C LEU A 10 -4.71 -12.79 6.60
N ALA A 11 -5.30 -13.55 7.52
CA ALA A 11 -6.19 -14.65 7.16
C ALA A 11 -7.44 -14.18 6.41
N LYS A 12 -7.80 -12.91 6.54
CA LYS A 12 -8.97 -12.32 5.86
C LYS A 12 -8.60 -11.74 4.49
N ALA A 13 -7.32 -11.65 4.17
CA ALA A 13 -6.86 -10.93 2.98
C ALA A 13 -7.36 -11.55 1.69
N ALA A 14 -7.46 -12.88 1.64
CA ALA A 14 -7.84 -13.58 0.42
C ALA A 14 -9.21 -13.13 -0.12
N ALA A 15 -10.17 -12.84 0.75
CA ALA A 15 -11.52 -12.43 0.35
C ALA A 15 -11.53 -11.06 -0.33
N HIS A 16 -10.52 -10.23 -0.10
CA HIS A 16 -10.47 -8.85 -0.62
C HIS A 16 -9.25 -8.60 -1.52
N TYR A 17 -8.51 -9.65 -1.83
CA TYR A 17 -7.23 -9.51 -2.53
C TYR A 17 -7.39 -8.94 -3.93
N GLN A 18 -8.36 -9.45 -4.70
CA GLN A 18 -8.54 -9.00 -6.08
C GLN A 18 -8.92 -7.52 -6.16
N GLU A 19 -9.80 -7.07 -5.27
CA GLU A 19 -10.20 -5.66 -5.22
C GLU A 19 -9.04 -4.77 -4.79
N HIS A 20 -8.25 -5.24 -3.83
CA HIS A 20 -7.06 -4.54 -3.37
C HIS A 20 -6.04 -4.37 -4.52
N VAL A 21 -5.76 -5.45 -5.25
CA VAL A 21 -4.82 -5.40 -6.38
C VAL A 21 -5.34 -4.52 -7.50
N ALA A 22 -6.65 -4.57 -7.77
CA ALA A 22 -7.24 -3.69 -8.78
C ALA A 22 -7.04 -2.21 -8.45
N ARG A 23 -7.15 -1.86 -7.16
CA ARG A 23 -6.90 -0.48 -6.73
C ARG A 23 -5.43 -0.10 -6.84
N LEU A 24 -4.52 -1.02 -6.51
CA LEU A 24 -3.07 -0.80 -6.74
C LEU A 24 -2.80 -0.49 -8.21
N GLN A 25 -3.36 -1.28 -9.10
CA GLN A 25 -3.18 -1.11 -10.54
C GLN A 25 -3.75 0.20 -11.03
N GLN A 26 -4.88 0.61 -10.49
CA GLN A 26 -5.53 1.88 -10.84
C GLN A 26 -4.63 3.06 -10.49
N PHE A 27 -4.09 3.09 -9.29
CA PHE A 27 -3.21 4.18 -8.86
C PHE A 27 -1.88 4.14 -9.62
N HIS A 28 -1.39 2.94 -9.93
CA HIS A 28 -0.18 2.80 -10.74
C HIS A 28 -0.40 3.35 -12.17
N ALA A 29 -1.53 3.02 -12.77
CA ALA A 29 -1.86 3.49 -14.11
C ALA A 29 -1.99 5.02 -14.17
N ARG A 30 -2.41 5.65 -13.08
CA ARG A 30 -2.50 7.10 -12.96
C ARG A 30 -1.13 7.77 -12.73
N GLY A 31 -0.08 6.98 -12.52
CA GLY A 31 1.25 7.48 -12.23
C GLY A 31 1.45 7.94 -10.79
N GLU A 32 0.51 7.64 -9.90
CA GLU A 32 0.55 8.07 -8.51
C GLU A 32 1.18 7.04 -7.58
N LEU A 33 1.15 5.77 -7.95
CA LEU A 33 1.79 4.68 -7.21
C LEU A 33 2.93 4.13 -8.06
N LEU A 34 4.15 4.23 -7.55
CA LEU A 34 5.35 3.84 -8.30
C LEU A 34 5.68 2.36 -8.10
N MET A 35 5.60 1.88 -6.87
CA MET A 35 5.88 0.49 -6.54
C MET A 35 5.19 0.12 -5.24
N ALA A 36 4.85 -1.16 -5.07
CA ALA A 36 4.22 -1.64 -3.87
C ALA A 36 4.44 -3.15 -3.72
N GLY A 37 4.45 -3.63 -2.50
CA GLY A 37 4.56 -5.06 -2.25
C GLY A 37 4.61 -5.37 -0.77
N PRO A 38 4.32 -6.62 -0.41
CA PRO A 38 4.41 -7.08 0.97
C PRO A 38 5.87 -7.31 1.37
N TYR A 39 6.13 -7.28 2.68
CA TYR A 39 7.42 -7.68 3.22
C TYR A 39 7.21 -8.68 4.36
N GLY A 40 8.24 -9.52 4.55
CA GLY A 40 8.17 -10.60 5.53
C GLY A 40 7.65 -11.90 4.91
N ASN A 41 7.98 -13.02 5.53
CA ASN A 41 7.52 -14.34 5.08
C ASN A 41 7.22 -15.21 6.31
N PRO A 42 5.94 -15.35 6.71
CA PRO A 42 4.76 -14.75 6.08
C PRO A 42 4.75 -13.22 6.19
N PRO A 43 3.94 -12.52 5.39
CA PRO A 43 3.92 -11.06 5.42
C PRO A 43 3.55 -10.50 6.78
N THR A 44 4.31 -9.48 7.22
CA THR A 44 4.04 -8.73 8.43
C THR A 44 3.58 -7.31 8.10
N GLY A 45 3.73 -6.91 6.85
CA GLY A 45 3.30 -5.61 6.39
C GLY A 45 3.46 -5.47 4.89
N ALA A 46 3.29 -4.25 4.42
CA ALA A 46 3.46 -3.92 3.01
C ALA A 46 3.97 -2.49 2.90
N LEU A 47 4.63 -2.23 1.78
CA LEU A 47 5.21 -0.92 1.48
C LEU A 47 4.65 -0.43 0.17
N GLY A 48 4.27 0.85 0.11
CA GLY A 48 3.89 1.50 -1.12
C GLY A 48 4.61 2.82 -1.27
N VAL A 49 5.08 3.13 -2.46
CA VAL A 49 5.76 4.38 -2.77
C VAL A 49 4.85 5.19 -3.70
N PHE A 50 4.38 6.32 -3.20
CA PHE A 50 3.46 7.22 -3.92
C PHE A 50 4.19 8.50 -4.29
N THR A 51 3.66 9.19 -5.30
CA THR A 51 4.24 10.46 -5.77
C THR A 51 3.90 11.63 -4.87
N SER A 52 2.85 11.48 -4.03
CA SER A 52 2.45 12.52 -3.09
C SER A 52 1.77 11.91 -1.88
N ARG A 53 1.78 12.65 -0.78
CA ARG A 53 1.06 12.26 0.43
C ARG A 53 -0.44 12.20 0.18
N ALA A 54 -0.97 13.16 -0.61
CA ALA A 54 -2.40 13.19 -0.92
C ALA A 54 -2.84 11.93 -1.67
N ALA A 55 -2.02 11.45 -2.62
CA ALA A 55 -2.33 10.23 -3.35
C ALA A 55 -2.32 9.01 -2.42
N ALA A 56 -1.35 8.95 -1.51
CA ALA A 56 -1.29 7.85 -0.54
C ALA A 56 -2.51 7.85 0.38
N GLU A 57 -2.91 9.01 0.87
CA GLU A 57 -4.09 9.13 1.73
C GLU A 57 -5.36 8.73 1.00
N GLU A 58 -5.52 9.15 -0.24
CA GLU A 58 -6.65 8.75 -1.07
C GLU A 58 -6.68 7.24 -1.25
N PHE A 59 -5.52 6.64 -1.53
CA PHE A 59 -5.42 5.19 -1.69
C PHE A 59 -5.92 4.46 -0.45
N VAL A 60 -5.39 4.83 0.71
CA VAL A 60 -5.73 4.16 1.98
C VAL A 60 -7.22 4.24 2.25
N ARG A 61 -7.82 5.41 2.06
CA ARG A 61 -9.25 5.62 2.39
C ARG A 61 -10.17 4.67 1.63
N GLY A 62 -9.81 4.26 0.43
CA GLY A 62 -10.63 3.36 -0.38
C GLY A 62 -10.06 1.97 -0.57
N ASP A 63 -8.93 1.67 0.05
CA ASP A 63 -8.32 0.35 -0.10
C ASP A 63 -9.16 -0.69 0.65
N PRO A 64 -9.67 -1.73 -0.04
CA PRO A 64 -10.43 -2.79 0.62
C PRO A 64 -9.71 -3.40 1.83
N PHE A 65 -8.39 -3.49 1.79
CA PHE A 65 -7.63 -4.01 2.93
C PHE A 65 -7.74 -3.13 4.16
N PHE A 66 -7.81 -1.81 3.97
CA PHE A 66 -8.01 -0.90 5.09
C PHE A 66 -9.47 -0.88 5.52
N VAL A 67 -10.39 -0.80 4.56
CA VAL A 67 -11.83 -0.69 4.84
C VAL A 67 -12.34 -1.91 5.60
N HIS A 68 -11.83 -3.10 5.28
CA HIS A 68 -12.28 -4.36 5.87
C HIS A 68 -11.39 -4.84 7.02
N GLY A 69 -10.52 -3.99 7.54
CA GLY A 69 -9.78 -4.29 8.76
C GLY A 69 -8.63 -5.27 8.62
N ILE A 70 -8.14 -5.52 7.40
CA ILE A 70 -6.95 -6.36 7.20
C ILE A 70 -5.70 -5.59 7.67
N ILE A 71 -5.69 -4.28 7.44
CA ILE A 71 -4.59 -3.43 7.88
C ILE A 71 -4.85 -3.01 9.32
N SER A 72 -3.97 -3.43 10.23
CA SER A 72 -4.11 -3.11 11.66
C SER A 72 -3.63 -1.69 11.96
N HIS A 73 -2.66 -1.22 11.20
CA HIS A 73 -2.09 0.11 11.39
C HIS A 73 -1.39 0.53 10.10
N TYR A 74 -1.38 1.84 9.82
CA TYR A 74 -0.59 2.36 8.71
C TYR A 74 0.05 3.69 9.11
N ARG A 75 1.13 4.05 8.40
CA ARG A 75 1.74 5.36 8.52
C ARG A 75 2.27 5.82 7.18
N LEU A 76 2.39 7.13 7.02
CA LEU A 76 2.97 7.77 5.85
C LEU A 76 4.24 8.47 6.26
N GLU A 77 5.30 8.28 5.46
CA GLU A 77 6.58 8.94 5.68
C GLU A 77 6.99 9.64 4.40
N ASP A 78 7.57 10.81 4.52
CA ASP A 78 8.19 11.47 3.38
C ASP A 78 9.56 10.82 3.17
N TRP A 79 9.82 10.42 1.93
CA TRP A 79 11.07 9.73 1.61
C TRP A 79 11.79 10.46 0.49
N ASN A 80 12.99 10.92 0.76
CA ASN A 80 13.86 11.57 -0.21
C ASN A 80 14.88 10.55 -0.69
N GLU A 81 14.59 9.93 -1.83
CA GLU A 81 15.48 8.99 -2.44
C GLU A 81 16.68 9.75 -3.00
N VAL A 82 17.91 9.30 -2.71
CA VAL A 82 19.13 10.07 -3.02
C VAL A 82 20.06 9.38 -4.00
N LEU A 83 19.78 8.15 -4.37
CA LEU A 83 20.67 7.37 -5.24
C LEU A 83 20.09 7.18 -6.63
N HIS A 84 18.84 6.75 -6.71
CA HIS A 84 18.15 6.53 -7.97
C HIS A 84 17.05 7.58 -8.12
N VAL A 85 17.42 8.77 -8.59
CA VAL A 85 16.50 9.88 -8.70
C VAL A 85 15.71 9.76 -10.00
N ILE A 86 14.37 9.64 -9.86
CA ILE A 86 13.46 9.62 -11.00
C ILE A 86 12.99 11.06 -11.22
N ARG A 87 13.34 11.62 -12.38
CA ARG A 87 12.99 12.98 -12.72
C ARG A 87 12.13 13.03 -13.97
N PRO A 88 11.14 13.95 -14.03
CA PRO A 88 10.45 14.18 -15.28
C PRO A 88 11.35 14.82 -16.32
#